data_8cc2d651e4e86ce11afa9eb12e9080ae
#
_entry.id   8cc2d651e4e86ce11afa9eb12e9080ae
#
_cell.length_a   1.000
_cell.length_b   1.000
_cell.length_c   1.000
_cell.angle_alpha   90.00
_cell.angle_beta   90.00
_cell.angle_gamma   90.00
#
_symmetry.space_group_name_H-M   'P 1'
#
loop_
_entity.id
_entity.type
_entity.pdbx_description
1 polymer ?
#
loop_
_entity_poly.entity_id
_entity_poly.type
_entity_poly.pdbx_seq_one_letter_code
_entity_poly.pdbx_strand_id
1 'polypeptide(L)'
;MQKSLFIVIEGLDGSGKSTAAQHMIPLLEAEFNARVTLTREPNRSYCGGNYIRDVLEKKITLFHPRVLPLSFAANRLDHCTRLINPLLAEAGNIVISDRYYLSSLVYQSSVDFPFESVMALNEKATRPDVIFFLNVNSEVGYARMGTRDQAEELFESRLEEHRTKYLQAIDFLRNTTQDKIVMIDGNGTVEQTVEQMMKVFRELISELPNSTLAL
;
A
#
# COMPACT_ATOMS: atom_id res chain seq x y z
N MET A 1 12.59 19.56 -15.41
CA MET A 1 12.19 18.16 -15.65
C MET A 1 11.33 17.73 -14.45
N GLN A 2 10.09 17.40 -14.65
CA GLN A 2 9.14 17.10 -13.56
C GLN A 2 9.48 15.70 -13.01
N LYS A 3 9.76 15.58 -11.71
CA LYS A 3 10.07 14.30 -11.08
C LYS A 3 8.82 13.41 -11.09
N SER A 4 8.97 12.13 -11.44
CA SER A 4 7.92 11.13 -11.27
C SER A 4 7.91 10.63 -9.82
N LEU A 5 6.74 10.24 -9.32
CA LEU A 5 6.54 9.86 -7.92
C LEU A 5 5.84 8.52 -7.79
N PHE A 6 6.26 7.76 -6.77
CA PHE A 6 5.65 6.51 -6.40
C PHE A 6 4.96 6.64 -5.03
N ILE A 7 3.64 6.52 -5.04
CA ILE A 7 2.77 6.60 -3.86
C ILE A 7 2.23 5.21 -3.55
N VAL A 8 2.24 4.86 -2.28
CA VAL A 8 1.59 3.63 -1.79
C VAL A 8 0.46 4.00 -0.84
N ILE A 9 -0.68 3.33 -0.96
CA ILE A 9 -1.81 3.47 -0.03
C ILE A 9 -1.98 2.13 0.69
N GLU A 10 -1.87 2.17 2.00
CA GLU A 10 -1.94 1.02 2.91
C GLU A 10 -3.04 1.19 3.94
N GLY A 11 -3.44 0.11 4.55
CA GLY A 11 -4.44 0.06 5.61
C GLY A 11 -5.21 -1.26 5.63
N LEU A 12 -6.06 -1.40 6.63
CA LEU A 12 -6.92 -2.57 6.81
C LEU A 12 -7.90 -2.76 5.66
N ASP A 13 -8.50 -3.95 5.56
CA ASP A 13 -9.68 -4.15 4.73
C ASP A 13 -10.82 -3.26 5.24
N GLY A 14 -11.62 -2.72 4.33
CA GLY A 14 -12.64 -1.71 4.68
C GLY A 14 -12.12 -0.30 4.97
N SER A 15 -10.80 -0.05 4.99
CA SER A 15 -10.26 1.29 5.27
C SER A 15 -10.49 2.33 4.15
N GLY A 16 -10.99 1.93 2.99
CA GLY A 16 -11.29 2.85 1.89
C GLY A 16 -10.13 3.14 0.93
N LYS A 17 -9.03 2.37 0.98
CA LYS A 17 -7.83 2.56 0.13
C LYS A 17 -8.15 2.74 -1.35
N SER A 18 -8.85 1.78 -1.94
CA SER A 18 -9.15 1.78 -3.37
C SER A 18 -10.03 2.98 -3.76
N THR A 19 -10.98 3.36 -2.90
CA THR A 19 -11.85 4.52 -3.10
C THR A 19 -11.03 5.81 -3.02
N ALA A 20 -10.20 5.96 -1.97
CA ALA A 20 -9.34 7.13 -1.83
C ALA A 20 -8.36 7.27 -3.01
N ALA A 21 -7.74 6.15 -3.47
CA ALA A 21 -6.89 6.15 -4.64
C ALA A 21 -7.61 6.67 -5.90
N GLN A 22 -8.83 6.18 -6.15
CA GLN A 22 -9.63 6.61 -7.31
C GLN A 22 -10.01 8.09 -7.24
N HIS A 23 -10.33 8.61 -6.06
CA HIS A 23 -10.67 10.03 -5.87
C HIS A 23 -9.43 10.95 -5.97
N MET A 24 -8.23 10.46 -5.62
CA MET A 24 -6.98 11.24 -5.77
C MET A 24 -6.60 11.45 -7.24
N ILE A 25 -6.87 10.50 -8.13
CA ILE A 25 -6.40 10.54 -9.52
C ILE A 25 -6.77 11.86 -10.21
N PRO A 26 -8.06 12.24 -10.34
CA PRO A 26 -8.44 13.47 -11.05
C PRO A 26 -7.87 14.74 -10.41
N LEU A 27 -7.66 14.74 -9.08
CA LEU A 27 -7.07 15.87 -8.37
C LEU A 27 -5.59 16.02 -8.72
N LEU A 28 -4.85 14.92 -8.72
CA LEU A 28 -3.43 14.90 -9.08
C LEU A 28 -3.21 15.29 -10.54
N GLU A 29 -4.05 14.79 -11.45
CA GLU A 29 -3.98 15.12 -12.87
C GLU A 29 -4.26 16.61 -13.11
N ALA A 30 -5.31 17.16 -12.48
CA ALA A 30 -5.70 18.55 -12.64
C ALA A 30 -4.72 19.54 -12.00
N GLU A 31 -4.25 19.25 -10.77
CA GLU A 31 -3.41 20.19 -10.00
C GLU A 31 -1.94 20.17 -10.44
N PHE A 32 -1.41 18.99 -10.83
CA PHE A 32 0.02 18.83 -11.12
C PHE A 32 0.33 18.55 -12.59
N ASN A 33 -0.68 18.52 -13.46
CA ASN A 33 -0.55 18.15 -14.87
C ASN A 33 0.25 16.84 -15.04
N ALA A 34 -0.07 15.85 -14.19
CA ALA A 34 0.60 14.56 -14.11
C ALA A 34 -0.18 13.49 -14.87
N ARG A 35 0.51 12.43 -15.28
CA ARG A 35 -0.12 11.18 -15.73
C ARG A 35 -0.18 10.22 -14.55
N VAL A 36 -1.37 9.84 -14.10
CA VAL A 36 -1.55 8.98 -12.92
C VAL A 36 -1.87 7.55 -13.33
N THR A 37 -1.08 6.60 -12.85
CA THR A 37 -1.32 5.16 -13.03
C THR A 37 -1.64 4.51 -11.68
N LEU A 38 -2.84 3.95 -11.56
CA LEU A 38 -3.25 3.15 -10.40
C LEU A 38 -2.95 1.68 -10.64
N THR A 39 -2.28 1.07 -9.68
CA THR A 39 -2.02 -0.37 -9.65
C THR A 39 -2.31 -0.95 -8.27
N ARG A 40 -2.13 -2.26 -8.10
CA ARG A 40 -2.37 -2.96 -6.82
C ARG A 40 -1.48 -4.18 -6.66
N GLU A 41 -1.28 -4.60 -5.42
CA GLU A 41 -0.63 -5.86 -5.06
C GLU A 41 -1.51 -6.75 -4.15
N PRO A 42 -1.45 -8.08 -4.31
CA PRO A 42 -0.76 -8.79 -5.39
C PRO A 42 -1.48 -8.63 -6.74
N ASN A 43 -0.74 -8.69 -7.84
CA ASN A 43 -1.28 -8.57 -9.18
C ASN A 43 -1.16 -9.90 -9.94
N ARG A 44 -2.28 -10.38 -10.50
CA ARG A 44 -2.33 -11.67 -11.22
C ARG A 44 -1.45 -11.71 -12.47
N SER A 45 -1.16 -10.56 -13.07
CA SER A 45 -0.39 -10.45 -14.31
C SER A 45 1.12 -10.67 -14.12
N TYR A 46 1.59 -10.72 -12.87
CA TYR A 46 3.00 -10.85 -12.53
C TYR A 46 3.33 -12.21 -11.90
N CYS A 47 4.62 -12.47 -11.74
CA CYS A 47 5.14 -13.73 -11.22
C CYS A 47 4.39 -14.20 -9.97
N GLY A 48 3.94 -15.45 -9.97
CA GLY A 48 3.24 -16.05 -8.83
C GLY A 48 1.84 -15.48 -8.52
N GLY A 49 1.34 -14.49 -9.27
CA GLY A 49 0.10 -13.79 -8.94
C GLY A 49 -1.15 -14.68 -8.88
N ASN A 50 -1.26 -15.66 -9.79
CA ASN A 50 -2.35 -16.65 -9.75
C ASN A 50 -2.21 -17.59 -8.55
N TYR A 51 -0.99 -18.08 -8.27
CA TYR A 51 -0.72 -18.91 -7.09
C TYR A 51 -1.11 -18.18 -5.79
N ILE A 52 -0.69 -16.93 -5.61
CA ILE A 52 -1.05 -16.12 -4.45
C ILE A 52 -2.58 -16.03 -4.32
N ARG A 53 -3.26 -15.75 -5.42
CA ARG A 53 -4.72 -15.63 -5.41
C ARG A 53 -5.40 -16.95 -5.02
N ASP A 54 -4.95 -18.07 -5.56
CA ASP A 54 -5.51 -19.39 -5.25
C ASP A 54 -5.27 -19.79 -3.79
N VAL A 55 -4.14 -19.38 -3.18
CA VAL A 55 -3.91 -19.53 -1.75
C VAL A 55 -4.86 -18.64 -0.93
N LEU A 56 -5.01 -17.36 -1.28
CA LEU A 56 -5.91 -16.44 -0.58
C LEU A 56 -7.39 -16.85 -0.69
N GLU A 57 -7.77 -17.43 -1.82
CA GLU A 57 -9.12 -17.99 -2.06
C GLU A 57 -9.30 -19.41 -1.45
N LYS A 58 -8.29 -19.91 -0.71
CA LYS A 58 -8.29 -21.25 -0.09
C LYS A 58 -8.44 -22.42 -1.07
N LYS A 59 -8.12 -22.24 -2.34
CA LYS A 59 -8.04 -23.31 -3.35
C LYS A 59 -6.78 -24.15 -3.18
N ILE A 60 -5.70 -23.53 -2.68
CA ILE A 60 -4.46 -24.19 -2.29
C ILE A 60 -4.31 -24.01 -0.78
N THR A 61 -4.35 -25.09 -0.03
CA THR A 61 -4.31 -25.09 1.45
C THR A 61 -3.08 -25.79 2.01
N LEU A 62 -2.39 -26.60 1.20
CA LEU A 62 -1.19 -27.32 1.60
C LEU A 62 0.04 -26.72 0.90
N PHE A 63 0.86 -26.00 1.66
CA PHE A 63 2.13 -25.45 1.19
C PHE A 63 3.03 -25.13 2.38
N HIS A 64 4.33 -25.04 2.14
CA HIS A 64 5.25 -24.62 3.18
C HIS A 64 5.02 -23.11 3.50
N PRO A 65 4.94 -22.68 4.78
CA PRO A 65 4.58 -21.31 5.16
C PRO A 65 5.42 -20.21 4.49
N ARG A 66 6.69 -20.48 4.20
CA ARG A 66 7.60 -19.51 3.55
C ARG A 66 7.37 -19.35 2.05
N VAL A 67 6.60 -20.22 1.41
CA VAL A 67 6.33 -20.11 -0.05
C VAL A 67 5.50 -18.86 -0.34
N LEU A 68 4.54 -18.53 0.52
CA LEU A 68 3.68 -17.37 0.31
C LEU A 68 4.45 -16.03 0.37
N PRO A 69 5.27 -15.74 1.41
CA PRO A 69 6.10 -14.52 1.42
C PRO A 69 7.05 -14.43 0.23
N LEU A 70 7.68 -15.55 -0.20
CA LEU A 70 8.52 -15.59 -1.40
C LEU A 70 7.73 -15.25 -2.66
N SER A 71 6.51 -15.78 -2.79
CA SER A 71 5.62 -15.52 -3.94
C SER A 71 5.23 -14.06 -4.01
N PHE A 72 4.89 -13.42 -2.88
CA PHE A 72 4.60 -11.99 -2.83
C PHE A 72 5.81 -11.12 -3.19
N ALA A 73 7.00 -11.48 -2.70
CA ALA A 73 8.23 -10.76 -3.03
C ALA A 73 8.56 -10.88 -4.52
N ALA A 74 8.45 -12.09 -5.11
CA ALA A 74 8.64 -12.31 -6.54
C ALA A 74 7.61 -11.55 -7.39
N ASN A 75 6.33 -11.54 -6.98
CA ASN A 75 5.27 -10.78 -7.65
C ASN A 75 5.57 -9.29 -7.65
N ARG A 76 5.99 -8.75 -6.51
CA ARG A 76 6.38 -7.34 -6.35
C ARG A 76 7.58 -6.96 -7.20
N LEU A 77 8.61 -7.78 -7.20
CA LEU A 77 9.81 -7.51 -7.97
C LEU A 77 9.51 -7.48 -9.49
N ASP A 78 8.68 -8.40 -9.97
CA ASP A 78 8.23 -8.43 -11.36
C ASP A 78 7.34 -7.22 -11.68
N HIS A 79 6.46 -6.82 -10.75
CA HIS A 79 5.64 -5.61 -10.84
C HIS A 79 6.49 -4.33 -10.91
N CYS A 80 7.51 -4.20 -10.05
CA CYS A 80 8.46 -3.10 -10.10
C CYS A 80 9.15 -3.02 -11.46
N THR A 81 9.65 -4.16 -11.94
CA THR A 81 10.44 -4.24 -13.17
C THR A 81 9.62 -3.92 -14.42
N ARG A 82 8.38 -4.43 -14.49
CA ARG A 82 7.57 -4.37 -15.72
C ARG A 82 6.60 -3.19 -15.78
N LEU A 83 6.29 -2.56 -14.65
CA LEU A 83 5.35 -1.44 -14.61
C LEU A 83 5.92 -0.22 -13.87
N ILE A 84 6.26 -0.37 -12.58
CA ILE A 84 6.55 0.79 -11.73
C ILE A 84 7.79 1.53 -12.25
N ASN A 85 8.93 0.84 -12.39
CA ASN A 85 10.19 1.47 -12.79
C ASN A 85 10.15 2.10 -14.19
N PRO A 86 9.57 1.46 -15.24
CA PRO A 86 9.40 2.10 -16.52
C PRO A 86 8.59 3.40 -16.45
N LEU A 87 7.48 3.41 -15.71
CA LEU A 87 6.68 4.63 -15.54
C LEU A 87 7.45 5.73 -14.78
N LEU A 88 8.20 5.37 -13.75
CA LEU A 88 8.99 6.34 -12.98
C LEU A 88 10.19 6.91 -13.76
N ALA A 89 10.66 6.20 -14.78
CA ALA A 89 11.72 6.69 -15.67
C ALA A 89 11.25 7.79 -16.63
N GLU A 90 9.93 7.89 -16.87
CA GLU A 90 9.33 8.93 -17.70
C GLU A 90 8.86 10.09 -16.82
N ALA A 91 9.28 11.32 -17.15
CA ALA A 91 8.93 12.51 -16.38
C ALA A 91 7.41 12.76 -16.31
N GLY A 92 6.93 13.24 -15.15
CA GLY A 92 5.54 13.64 -14.94
C GLY A 92 4.57 12.51 -14.67
N ASN A 93 5.06 11.30 -14.40
CA ASN A 93 4.23 10.18 -13.99
C ASN A 93 4.07 10.13 -12.47
N ILE A 94 2.88 9.79 -12.02
CA ILE A 94 2.59 9.41 -10.63
C ILE A 94 2.05 7.98 -10.66
N VAL A 95 2.73 7.08 -9.96
CA VAL A 95 2.26 5.69 -9.78
C VAL A 95 1.66 5.57 -8.39
N ILE A 96 0.42 5.10 -8.29
CA ILE A 96 -0.26 4.81 -7.03
C ILE A 96 -0.43 3.29 -6.92
N SER A 97 0.09 2.67 -5.86
CA SER A 97 -0.17 1.26 -5.55
C SER A 97 -1.10 1.09 -4.36
N ASP A 98 -2.20 0.36 -4.55
CA ASP A 98 -3.05 -0.14 -3.47
C ASP A 98 -2.37 -1.39 -2.89
N ARG A 99 -1.76 -1.23 -1.72
CA ARG A 99 -0.87 -2.16 -1.00
C ARG A 99 0.53 -2.27 -1.61
N TYR A 100 1.47 -2.61 -0.74
CA TYR A 100 2.87 -2.87 -1.06
C TYR A 100 3.53 -3.72 0.03
N TYR A 101 4.86 -3.59 0.26
CA TYR A 101 5.58 -4.42 1.23
C TYR A 101 5.17 -4.20 2.68
N LEU A 102 4.57 -3.08 3.07
CA LEU A 102 4.04 -2.89 4.42
C LEU A 102 2.94 -3.92 4.72
N SER A 103 2.04 -4.19 3.75
CA SER A 103 1.10 -5.31 3.83
C SER A 103 1.82 -6.66 4.00
N SER A 104 2.95 -6.88 3.32
CA SER A 104 3.73 -8.12 3.48
C SER A 104 4.28 -8.29 4.90
N LEU A 105 4.77 -7.22 5.53
CA LEU A 105 5.18 -7.25 6.93
C LEU A 105 4.04 -7.70 7.84
N VAL A 106 2.84 -7.18 7.62
CA VAL A 106 1.68 -7.48 8.46
C VAL A 106 1.18 -8.92 8.27
N TYR A 107 0.96 -9.33 7.02
CA TYR A 107 0.27 -10.59 6.73
C TYR A 107 1.18 -11.80 6.59
N GLN A 108 2.48 -11.62 6.41
CA GLN A 108 3.41 -12.71 6.10
C GLN A 108 4.49 -12.92 7.15
N SER A 109 4.62 -12.03 8.15
CA SER A 109 5.52 -12.25 9.27
C SER A 109 4.91 -13.14 10.34
N SER A 110 5.77 -13.85 11.03
CA SER A 110 5.45 -14.70 12.18
C SER A 110 6.61 -14.68 13.16
N VAL A 111 6.48 -15.39 14.31
CA VAL A 111 7.56 -15.56 15.28
C VAL A 111 8.81 -16.15 14.61
N ASP A 112 8.64 -17.16 13.75
CA ASP A 112 9.74 -17.83 13.05
C ASP A 112 10.17 -17.11 11.75
N PHE A 113 9.47 -16.03 11.38
CA PHE A 113 9.74 -15.24 10.19
C PHE A 113 9.43 -13.77 10.45
N PRO A 114 10.27 -13.05 11.21
CA PRO A 114 10.02 -11.70 11.67
C PRO A 114 10.08 -10.66 10.55
N PHE A 115 9.79 -9.40 10.87
CA PHE A 115 9.76 -8.28 9.92
C PHE A 115 11.06 -8.15 9.12
N GLU A 116 12.21 -8.33 9.75
CA GLU A 116 13.53 -8.30 9.10
C GLU A 116 13.63 -9.32 7.97
N SER A 117 13.14 -10.53 8.22
CA SER A 117 13.15 -11.62 7.23
C SER A 117 12.23 -11.31 6.05
N VAL A 118 11.02 -10.78 6.31
CA VAL A 118 10.10 -10.36 5.25
C VAL A 118 10.69 -9.19 4.48
N MET A 119 11.30 -8.22 5.16
CA MET A 119 11.88 -7.05 4.50
C MET A 119 13.10 -7.41 3.66
N ALA A 120 13.92 -8.37 4.08
CA ALA A 120 15.04 -8.90 3.29
C ALA A 120 14.59 -9.47 1.94
N LEU A 121 13.42 -10.13 1.87
CA LEU A 121 12.84 -10.58 0.59
C LEU A 121 12.43 -9.41 -0.32
N ASN A 122 12.16 -8.26 0.25
CA ASN A 122 11.69 -7.05 -0.44
C ASN A 122 12.80 -6.00 -0.64
N GLU A 123 14.07 -6.33 -0.38
CA GLU A 123 15.21 -5.42 -0.46
C GLU A 123 15.32 -4.73 -1.83
N LYS A 124 15.01 -5.44 -2.91
CA LYS A 124 15.08 -4.93 -4.29
C LYS A 124 13.79 -4.28 -4.79
N ALA A 125 12.75 -4.23 -3.95
CA ALA A 125 11.52 -3.52 -4.30
C ALA A 125 11.78 -2.00 -4.39
N THR A 126 11.15 -1.35 -5.35
CA THR A 126 11.27 0.11 -5.53
C THR A 126 10.70 0.83 -4.30
N ARG A 127 11.47 1.76 -3.73
CA ARG A 127 11.03 2.52 -2.56
C ARG A 127 9.99 3.55 -2.97
N PRO A 128 8.84 3.63 -2.28
CA PRO A 128 7.88 4.71 -2.51
C PRO A 128 8.40 6.05 -1.97
N ASP A 129 8.01 7.14 -2.62
CA ASP A 129 8.27 8.49 -2.13
C ASP A 129 7.43 8.80 -0.88
N VAL A 130 6.24 8.20 -0.77
CA VAL A 130 5.39 8.26 0.43
C VAL A 130 4.48 7.03 0.52
N ILE A 131 4.26 6.57 1.75
CA ILE A 131 3.25 5.56 2.09
C ILE A 131 2.17 6.27 2.92
N PHE A 132 0.94 6.32 2.42
CA PHE A 132 -0.22 6.73 3.18
C PHE A 132 -0.83 5.52 3.88
N PHE A 133 -0.82 5.53 5.18
CA PHE A 133 -1.52 4.52 5.97
C PHE A 133 -2.88 5.05 6.42
N LEU A 134 -3.96 4.52 5.86
CA LEU A 134 -5.33 4.87 6.25
C LEU A 134 -5.65 4.20 7.60
N ASN A 135 -5.50 4.96 8.67
CA ASN A 135 -5.79 4.51 10.03
C ASN A 135 -7.30 4.63 10.28
N VAL A 136 -7.96 3.49 10.32
CA VAL A 136 -9.40 3.37 10.54
C VAL A 136 -9.64 2.49 11.77
N ASN A 137 -10.57 2.88 12.61
CA ASN A 137 -11.01 2.03 13.71
C ASN A 137 -11.63 0.73 13.17
N SER A 138 -11.46 -0.38 13.87
CA SER A 138 -11.97 -1.69 13.48
C SER A 138 -13.49 -1.66 13.23
N GLU A 139 -14.26 -0.99 14.08
CA GLU A 139 -15.70 -0.80 13.95
C GLU A 139 -16.12 -0.12 12.64
N VAL A 140 -15.41 0.98 12.28
CA VAL A 140 -15.67 1.72 11.03
C VAL A 140 -15.27 0.89 9.81
N GLY A 141 -14.15 0.20 9.86
CA GLY A 141 -13.70 -0.70 8.80
C GLY A 141 -14.70 -1.82 8.56
N TYR A 142 -15.16 -2.44 9.62
CA TYR A 142 -16.16 -3.50 9.61
C TYR A 142 -17.49 -3.02 9.00
N ALA A 143 -18.02 -1.89 9.49
CA ALA A 143 -19.28 -1.32 9.00
C ALA A 143 -19.25 -1.05 7.48
N ARG A 144 -18.09 -0.64 6.94
CA ARG A 144 -17.92 -0.38 5.50
C ARG A 144 -17.88 -1.64 4.65
N MET A 145 -17.51 -2.79 5.20
CA MET A 145 -17.49 -4.06 4.47
C MET A 145 -18.86 -4.71 4.33
N GLY A 146 -19.89 -4.23 5.05
CA GLY A 146 -21.28 -4.64 4.87
C GLY A 146 -21.61 -6.08 5.32
N THR A 147 -20.72 -6.72 6.05
CA THR A 147 -20.96 -8.08 6.59
C THR A 147 -21.71 -7.99 7.92
N ARG A 148 -22.97 -8.38 7.93
CA ARG A 148 -23.81 -8.50 9.13
C ARG A 148 -24.08 -9.97 9.42
N ASP A 149 -23.14 -10.70 10.04
CA ASP A 149 -23.39 -12.05 10.53
C ASP A 149 -22.60 -12.37 11.80
N GLN A 150 -23.01 -13.42 12.51
CA GLN A 150 -22.54 -13.85 13.86
C GLN A 150 -21.02 -14.11 14.03
N ALA A 151 -20.20 -13.76 13.06
CA ALA A 151 -18.74 -13.76 13.11
C ALA A 151 -18.14 -12.39 13.49
N GLU A 152 -18.97 -11.44 13.92
CA GLU A 152 -18.63 -10.02 14.13
C GLU A 152 -17.47 -9.83 15.11
N GLU A 153 -17.59 -10.35 16.34
CA GLU A 153 -16.54 -10.20 17.36
C GLU A 153 -15.19 -10.83 16.96
N LEU A 154 -15.22 -12.00 16.31
CA LEU A 154 -14.02 -12.68 15.87
C LEU A 154 -13.34 -11.94 14.72
N PHE A 155 -14.13 -11.31 13.86
CA PHE A 155 -13.62 -10.54 12.73
C PHE A 155 -13.06 -9.19 13.19
N GLU A 156 -13.75 -8.50 14.10
CA GLU A 156 -13.27 -7.26 14.73
C GLU A 156 -11.97 -7.48 15.49
N SER A 157 -11.86 -8.55 16.26
CA SER A 157 -10.62 -8.89 16.96
C SER A 157 -9.45 -9.11 16.00
N ARG A 158 -9.67 -9.76 14.86
CA ARG A 158 -8.64 -9.94 13.82
C ARG A 158 -8.25 -8.63 13.15
N LEU A 159 -9.19 -7.71 12.92
CA LEU A 159 -8.89 -6.39 12.39
C LEU A 159 -8.02 -5.60 13.37
N GLU A 160 -8.31 -5.65 14.66
CA GLU A 160 -7.52 -4.96 15.67
C GLU A 160 -6.12 -5.57 15.84
N GLU A 161 -5.98 -6.90 15.77
CA GLU A 161 -4.67 -7.57 15.71
C GLU A 161 -3.87 -7.09 14.50
N HIS A 162 -4.48 -7.06 13.31
CA HIS A 162 -3.82 -6.57 12.11
C HIS A 162 -3.47 -5.08 12.23
N ARG A 163 -4.36 -4.27 12.82
CA ARG A 163 -4.09 -2.84 13.05
C ARG A 163 -2.88 -2.64 13.95
N THR A 164 -2.82 -3.36 15.06
CA THR A 164 -1.68 -3.35 15.98
C THR A 164 -0.40 -3.74 15.24
N LYS A 165 -0.47 -4.79 14.43
CA LYS A 165 0.68 -5.26 13.65
C LYS A 165 1.10 -4.27 12.56
N TYR A 166 0.16 -3.52 11.96
CA TYR A 166 0.47 -2.41 11.06
C TYR A 166 1.26 -1.31 11.79
N LEU A 167 0.85 -0.92 12.99
CA LEU A 167 1.56 0.09 13.77
C LEU A 167 2.98 -0.35 14.11
N GLN A 168 3.16 -1.60 14.53
CA GLN A 168 4.48 -2.20 14.77
C GLN A 168 5.35 -2.23 13.50
N ALA A 169 4.77 -2.61 12.36
CA ALA A 169 5.48 -2.63 11.08
C ALA A 169 5.85 -1.24 10.58
N ILE A 170 5.00 -0.23 10.83
CA ILE A 170 5.29 1.17 10.53
C ILE A 170 6.47 1.67 11.36
N ASP A 171 6.48 1.39 12.66
CA ASP A 171 7.59 1.77 13.54
C ASP A 171 8.89 1.05 13.13
N PHE A 172 8.81 -0.21 12.78
CA PHE A 172 9.94 -0.96 12.23
C PHE A 172 10.51 -0.30 10.97
N LEU A 173 9.68 0.03 9.98
CA LEU A 173 10.13 0.66 8.73
C LEU A 173 10.71 2.06 8.97
N ARG A 174 10.08 2.88 9.79
CA ARG A 174 10.61 4.20 10.14
C ARG A 174 12.02 4.14 10.73
N ASN A 175 12.27 3.14 11.57
CA ASN A 175 13.55 2.98 12.26
C ASN A 175 14.64 2.30 11.39
N THR A 176 14.26 1.44 10.45
CA THR A 176 15.21 0.63 9.69
C THR A 176 15.43 1.11 8.25
N THR A 177 14.40 1.63 7.62
CA THR A 177 14.43 1.98 6.18
C THR A 177 14.27 3.47 5.93
N GLN A 178 13.86 4.24 6.93
CA GLN A 178 13.55 5.67 6.83
C GLN A 178 12.43 5.99 5.82
N ASP A 179 11.52 5.03 5.58
CA ASP A 179 10.38 5.25 4.70
C ASP A 179 9.50 6.39 5.21
N LYS A 180 9.09 7.30 4.32
CA LYS A 180 8.14 8.38 4.65
C LYS A 180 6.75 7.78 4.75
N ILE A 181 6.31 7.44 5.96
CA ILE A 181 4.98 6.88 6.24
C ILE A 181 4.15 7.90 6.96
N VAL A 182 3.02 8.29 6.35
CA VAL A 182 2.09 9.28 6.89
C VAL A 182 0.79 8.61 7.30
N MET A 183 0.41 8.82 8.56
CA MET A 183 -0.86 8.35 9.09
C MET A 183 -1.97 9.29 8.64
N ILE A 184 -3.00 8.75 7.99
CA ILE A 184 -4.18 9.48 7.53
C ILE A 184 -5.38 9.01 8.33
N ASP A 185 -6.14 9.91 8.92
CA ASP A 185 -7.40 9.55 9.56
C ASP A 185 -8.43 9.16 8.49
N GLY A 186 -8.73 7.87 8.45
CA GLY A 186 -9.68 7.29 7.50
C GLY A 186 -11.09 7.10 8.07
N ASN A 187 -11.39 7.58 9.30
CA ASN A 187 -12.70 7.36 9.92
C ASN A 187 -13.80 8.29 9.36
N GLY A 188 -13.42 9.42 8.77
CA GLY A 188 -14.32 10.37 8.15
C GLY A 188 -14.82 9.97 6.76
N THR A 189 -15.28 10.96 5.98
CA THR A 189 -15.69 10.74 4.59
C THR A 189 -14.50 10.51 3.67
N VAL A 190 -14.75 10.02 2.46
CA VAL A 190 -13.68 9.84 1.46
C VAL A 190 -13.04 11.16 1.08
N GLU A 191 -13.83 12.23 0.99
CA GLU A 191 -13.36 13.59 0.67
C GLU A 191 -12.41 14.11 1.74
N GLN A 192 -12.72 13.91 3.02
CA GLN A 192 -11.86 14.29 4.15
C GLN A 192 -10.55 13.51 4.14
N THR A 193 -10.61 12.21 3.86
CA THR A 193 -9.43 11.36 3.75
C THR A 193 -8.53 11.81 2.59
N VAL A 194 -9.11 12.05 1.43
CA VAL A 194 -8.39 12.50 0.22
C VAL A 194 -7.80 13.90 0.42
N GLU A 195 -8.51 14.82 1.07
CA GLU A 195 -8.00 16.18 1.38
C GLU A 195 -6.73 16.11 2.24
N GLN A 196 -6.71 15.26 3.28
CA GLN A 196 -5.51 15.03 4.10
C GLN A 196 -4.35 14.51 3.24
N MET A 197 -4.61 13.51 2.38
CA MET A 197 -3.58 12.96 1.49
C MET A 197 -3.05 13.99 0.50
N MET A 198 -3.94 14.78 -0.11
CA MET A 198 -3.55 15.85 -1.04
C MET A 198 -2.74 16.95 -0.36
N LYS A 199 -3.07 17.31 0.88
CA LYS A 199 -2.27 18.25 1.68
C LYS A 199 -0.83 17.76 1.84
N VAL A 200 -0.66 16.52 2.29
CA VAL A 200 0.68 15.91 2.45
C VAL A 200 1.40 15.81 1.10
N PHE A 201 0.69 15.51 0.03
CA PHE A 201 1.28 15.43 -1.30
C PHE A 201 1.78 16.80 -1.79
N ARG A 202 1.05 17.90 -1.55
CA ARG A 202 1.50 19.27 -1.85
C ARG A 202 2.78 19.61 -1.09
N GLU A 203 2.84 19.25 0.20
CA GLU A 203 4.03 19.43 1.03
C GLU A 203 5.22 18.64 0.45
N LEU A 204 5.02 17.37 0.08
CA LEU A 204 6.03 16.53 -0.55
C LEU A 204 6.59 17.18 -1.83
N ILE A 205 5.71 17.68 -2.70
CA ILE A 205 6.14 18.36 -3.94
C ILE A 205 6.94 19.62 -3.63
N SER A 206 6.54 20.41 -2.63
CA SER A 206 7.23 21.65 -2.25
C SER A 206 8.63 21.41 -1.67
N GLU A 207 8.88 20.25 -1.07
CA GLU A 207 10.17 19.84 -0.54
C GLU A 207 11.16 19.36 -1.63
N LEU A 208 10.67 19.03 -2.82
CA LEU A 208 11.53 18.61 -3.92
C LEU A 208 12.37 19.80 -4.41
N PRO A 209 13.69 19.60 -4.63
CA PRO A 209 14.53 20.66 -5.14
C PRO A 209 13.97 21.20 -6.45
N ASN A 210 13.93 22.52 -6.60
CA ASN A 210 13.35 23.25 -7.73
C ASN A 210 13.93 22.78 -9.07
N SER A 211 13.40 21.74 -9.63
CA SER A 211 13.51 21.37 -11.02
C SER A 211 12.18 21.66 -11.70
N THR A 212 11.93 22.98 -11.88
CA THR A 212 10.97 23.54 -12.82
C THR A 212 9.63 22.82 -12.94
N LEU A 213 8.71 23.16 -12.03
CA LEU A 213 7.29 23.18 -12.39
C LEU A 213 7.16 24.24 -13.49
N ALA A 214 7.27 23.85 -14.73
CA ALA A 214 6.86 24.69 -15.84
C ALA A 214 5.32 24.71 -15.80
N LEU A 215 4.79 25.88 -15.41
CA LEU A 215 3.39 26.27 -15.61
C LEU A 215 3.02 26.16 -17.09
#